data_a9095b00e800d5531f2b55e0329e2269
#
_entry.id   a9095b00e800d5531f2b55e0329e2269
#
_cell.length_a   1.000
_cell.length_b   1.000
_cell.length_c   1.000
_cell.angle_alpha   90.00
_cell.angle_beta   90.00
_cell.angle_gamma   90.00
#
_symmetry.space_group_name_H-M   'P 1'
#
loop_
_entity.id
_entity.type
_entity.pdbx_description
1 polymer ?
#
loop_
_entity_poly.entity_id
_entity_poly.type
_entity_poly.pdbx_seq_one_letter_code
_entity_poly.pdbx_strand_id
1 'polypeptide(L)'
;MALWVIEADGKVKRFQEILKKAGIRGAEVFATGGHLFSAPRSLHPLGIDRNYQDVRTPVRPDRVEQLTSLASLADHLIVATDPDDEGDVIAADVARLVQKIRPDLPISRIRLQALSPAALTSALERKGPVGEGVAGTVRRVFDRWIGGTFSRSQGVPVGRVFSAFLSVVSATPLPLGRVVIRYPAVDGPPFFATVPLLAGKKDEWSARIRAFDSLLPVSPATVELRPRPAPFSFGDALLDLRRNAGMSVVEGARRIQSLYERGVLSYPRTDSRGLSPESAEDLLSLAKKAGLTGFDPARLPPLDPLSPHEALHPLGESIRISDRGDQTVVERISRRALYAGLPPFPVEIPAAESLPEWARSLGLFRPLHRLGPDREPMASAGILTDAPDAVVLQGLMAAGLGRPSTLPFHVGKILAQNVLDSDGRLTAKGRVYRDKTPGAISDPGLTAAMEGILKAMGQNGEGVKKTMEALLETLPGEIREQMETVLEDPLAPPETEIERNHAPSGIGLEWG
;
A
#
# COMPACT_ATOMS: atom_id res chain seq x y z
N MET A 1 -21.64 -22.08 -19.86
CA MET A 1 -21.73 -21.04 -18.81
C MET A 1 -20.31 -20.49 -18.56
N ALA A 2 -20.11 -19.17 -18.59
CA ALA A 2 -18.81 -18.58 -18.22
C ALA A 2 -18.73 -18.45 -16.70
N LEU A 3 -17.68 -19.05 -16.10
CA LEU A 3 -17.39 -18.91 -14.67
C LEU A 3 -16.38 -17.77 -14.48
N TRP A 4 -16.75 -16.79 -13.66
CA TRP A 4 -15.91 -15.64 -13.30
C TRP A 4 -15.43 -15.80 -11.88
N VAL A 5 -14.12 -15.80 -11.70
CA VAL A 5 -13.50 -15.94 -10.38
C VAL A 5 -12.91 -14.61 -9.95
N ILE A 6 -13.39 -14.08 -8.83
CA ILE A 6 -12.91 -12.86 -8.19
C ILE A 6 -12.31 -13.16 -6.82
N GLU A 7 -11.67 -12.17 -6.18
CA GLU A 7 -11.00 -12.40 -4.92
C GLU A 7 -11.93 -12.29 -3.71
N ALA A 8 -12.67 -11.19 -3.56
CA ALA A 8 -13.41 -10.89 -2.34
C ALA A 8 -14.91 -11.03 -2.48
N ASP A 9 -15.58 -11.61 -1.47
CA ASP A 9 -17.04 -11.75 -1.39
C ASP A 9 -17.76 -10.39 -1.49
N GLY A 10 -17.18 -9.34 -0.91
CA GLY A 10 -17.72 -7.97 -0.96
C GLY A 10 -17.90 -7.42 -2.38
N LYS A 11 -17.18 -7.96 -3.36
CA LYS A 11 -17.25 -7.54 -4.77
C LYS A 11 -18.35 -8.23 -5.57
N VAL A 12 -18.86 -9.39 -5.13
CA VAL A 12 -19.75 -10.25 -5.93
C VAL A 12 -20.93 -9.48 -6.48
N LYS A 13 -21.68 -8.80 -5.61
CA LYS A 13 -22.86 -8.02 -6.02
C LYS A 13 -22.51 -6.96 -7.05
N ARG A 14 -21.46 -6.18 -6.77
CA ARG A 14 -21.01 -5.12 -7.68
C ARG A 14 -20.51 -5.69 -9.00
N PHE A 15 -19.77 -6.78 -8.95
CA PHE A 15 -19.25 -7.44 -10.15
C PHE A 15 -20.38 -7.97 -11.06
N GLN A 16 -21.41 -8.58 -10.48
CA GLN A 16 -22.62 -9.00 -11.20
C GLN A 16 -23.35 -7.81 -11.86
N GLU A 17 -23.46 -6.68 -11.17
CA GLU A 17 -24.05 -5.46 -11.72
C GLU A 17 -23.27 -4.93 -12.94
N ILE A 18 -21.93 -4.89 -12.88
CA ILE A 18 -21.14 -4.43 -14.02
C ILE A 18 -21.15 -5.40 -15.19
N LEU A 19 -21.16 -6.72 -14.95
CA LEU A 19 -21.36 -7.73 -16.00
C LEU A 19 -22.70 -7.53 -16.72
N LYS A 20 -23.78 -7.33 -15.96
CA LYS A 20 -25.10 -7.06 -16.51
C LYS A 20 -25.13 -5.78 -17.34
N LYS A 21 -24.53 -4.68 -16.83
CA LYS A 21 -24.44 -3.40 -17.55
C LYS A 21 -23.60 -3.51 -18.83
N ALA A 22 -22.57 -4.37 -18.84
CA ALA A 22 -21.76 -4.68 -20.02
C ALA A 22 -22.43 -5.65 -21.00
N GLY A 23 -23.68 -6.07 -20.73
CA GLY A 23 -24.42 -6.99 -21.61
C GLY A 23 -24.02 -8.46 -21.51
N ILE A 24 -23.15 -8.83 -20.54
CA ILE A 24 -22.68 -10.20 -20.34
C ILE A 24 -23.77 -10.98 -19.56
N ARG A 25 -24.38 -11.97 -20.23
CA ARG A 25 -25.45 -12.81 -19.68
C ARG A 25 -24.95 -14.23 -19.41
N GLY A 26 -25.58 -14.93 -18.47
CA GLY A 26 -25.24 -16.33 -18.15
C GLY A 26 -23.87 -16.49 -17.50
N ALA A 27 -23.36 -15.44 -16.85
CA ALA A 27 -22.14 -15.44 -16.07
C ALA A 27 -22.41 -15.92 -14.65
N GLU A 28 -21.66 -16.91 -14.18
CA GLU A 28 -21.59 -17.30 -12.76
C GLU A 28 -20.40 -16.61 -12.13
N VAL A 29 -20.58 -16.02 -10.95
CA VAL A 29 -19.50 -15.29 -10.24
C VAL A 29 -19.19 -16.00 -8.94
N PHE A 30 -17.96 -16.43 -8.80
CA PHE A 30 -17.42 -17.09 -7.61
C PHE A 30 -16.31 -16.22 -6.98
N ALA A 31 -16.37 -16.03 -5.66
CA ALA A 31 -15.30 -15.36 -4.89
C ALA A 31 -14.46 -16.39 -4.15
N THR A 32 -13.12 -16.28 -4.26
CA THR A 32 -12.19 -17.15 -3.52
C THR A 32 -12.18 -16.82 -2.02
N GLY A 33 -12.53 -15.62 -1.64
CA GLY A 33 -12.39 -15.09 -0.28
C GLY A 33 -10.94 -14.86 0.13
N GLY A 34 -10.03 -14.58 -0.81
CA GLY A 34 -8.58 -14.47 -0.63
C GLY A 34 -7.86 -15.73 -1.11
N HIS A 35 -6.69 -16.02 -0.52
CA HIS A 35 -5.92 -17.21 -0.88
C HIS A 35 -6.67 -18.51 -0.58
N LEU A 36 -6.69 -19.44 -1.53
CA LEU A 36 -7.22 -20.80 -1.35
C LEU A 36 -6.23 -21.70 -0.61
N PHE A 37 -4.93 -21.44 -0.77
CA PHE A 37 -3.83 -22.20 -0.19
C PHE A 37 -2.87 -21.29 0.54
N SER A 38 -2.34 -21.74 1.69
CA SER A 38 -1.35 -21.02 2.46
C SER A 38 -0.29 -21.95 3.01
N ALA A 39 0.92 -21.45 3.17
CA ALA A 39 1.96 -22.15 3.91
C ALA A 39 1.60 -22.24 5.41
N PRO A 40 2.04 -23.29 6.12
CA PRO A 40 1.84 -23.40 7.56
C PRO A 40 2.34 -22.17 8.32
N ARG A 41 1.65 -21.79 9.41
CA ARG A 41 2.10 -20.65 10.24
C ARG A 41 3.42 -20.93 10.94
N SER A 42 3.70 -22.18 11.28
CA SER A 42 5.01 -22.58 11.80
C SER A 42 6.10 -22.38 10.74
N LEU A 43 7.25 -21.88 11.18
CA LEU A 43 8.45 -21.78 10.34
C LEU A 43 9.32 -23.05 10.42
N HIS A 44 8.88 -24.04 11.21
CA HIS A 44 9.60 -25.31 11.37
C HIS A 44 8.59 -26.47 11.39
N PRO A 45 8.73 -27.43 10.46
CA PRO A 45 9.67 -27.43 9.35
C PRO A 45 9.47 -26.21 8.42
N LEU A 46 10.50 -25.83 7.66
CA LEU A 46 10.45 -24.69 6.77
C LEU A 46 9.41 -24.89 5.64
N GLY A 47 9.34 -26.13 5.14
CA GLY A 47 8.42 -26.53 4.07
C GLY A 47 8.78 -25.85 2.73
N ILE A 48 10.06 -25.66 2.44
CA ILE A 48 10.57 -25.15 1.17
C ILE A 48 11.62 -26.13 0.67
N ASP A 49 11.45 -26.64 -0.55
CA ASP A 49 12.39 -27.56 -1.18
C ASP A 49 13.54 -26.82 -1.90
N ARG A 50 14.51 -27.61 -2.41
CA ARG A 50 15.66 -27.09 -3.18
C ARG A 50 15.30 -26.51 -4.56
N ASN A 51 14.05 -26.64 -4.98
CA ASN A 51 13.51 -25.98 -6.17
C ASN A 51 12.71 -24.72 -5.82
N TYR A 52 12.78 -24.26 -4.55
CA TYR A 52 12.06 -23.12 -4.02
C TYR A 52 10.53 -23.26 -4.08
N GLN A 53 10.05 -24.51 -4.03
CA GLN A 53 8.61 -24.79 -3.90
C GLN A 53 8.25 -24.89 -2.44
N ASP A 54 7.17 -24.22 -2.05
CA ASP A 54 6.67 -24.25 -0.67
C ASP A 54 5.48 -25.20 -0.52
N VAL A 55 5.42 -25.90 0.60
CA VAL A 55 4.24 -26.67 1.00
C VAL A 55 3.13 -25.71 1.37
N ARG A 56 2.00 -25.86 0.68
CA ARG A 56 0.77 -25.11 0.99
C ARG A 56 -0.41 -26.05 1.11
N THR A 57 -1.25 -25.78 2.10
CA THR A 57 -2.47 -26.54 2.36
C THR A 57 -3.70 -25.67 2.09
N PRO A 58 -4.85 -26.28 1.74
CA PRO A 58 -6.09 -25.54 1.62
C PRO A 58 -6.46 -24.87 2.94
N VAL A 59 -6.63 -23.55 2.93
CA VAL A 59 -7.12 -22.78 4.08
C VAL A 59 -8.62 -22.52 4.00
N ARG A 60 -9.21 -22.80 2.84
CA ARG A 60 -10.66 -22.69 2.55
C ARG A 60 -11.12 -23.93 1.79
N PRO A 61 -11.18 -25.12 2.42
CA PRO A 61 -11.54 -26.37 1.73
C PRO A 61 -12.92 -26.31 1.08
N ASP A 62 -13.88 -25.66 1.74
CA ASP A 62 -15.23 -25.41 1.22
C ASP A 62 -15.22 -24.62 -0.09
N ARG A 63 -14.38 -23.59 -0.20
CA ARG A 63 -14.22 -22.79 -1.43
C ARG A 63 -13.52 -23.59 -2.54
N VAL A 64 -12.57 -24.42 -2.19
CA VAL A 64 -11.88 -25.32 -3.13
C VAL A 64 -12.89 -26.30 -3.74
N GLU A 65 -13.74 -26.92 -2.91
CA GLU A 65 -14.80 -27.83 -3.34
C GLU A 65 -15.84 -27.12 -4.23
N GLN A 66 -16.31 -25.95 -3.81
CA GLN A 66 -17.27 -25.15 -4.58
C GLN A 66 -16.70 -24.72 -5.94
N LEU A 67 -15.46 -24.25 -5.99
CA LEU A 67 -14.79 -23.88 -7.24
C LEU A 67 -14.66 -25.08 -8.18
N THR A 68 -14.29 -26.23 -7.65
CA THR A 68 -14.16 -27.49 -8.38
C THR A 68 -15.51 -27.90 -9.02
N SER A 69 -16.58 -27.82 -8.23
CA SER A 69 -17.93 -28.14 -8.70
C SER A 69 -18.40 -27.19 -9.80
N LEU A 70 -18.20 -25.87 -9.63
CA LEU A 70 -18.57 -24.86 -10.63
C LEU A 70 -17.74 -25.00 -11.91
N ALA A 71 -16.44 -25.26 -11.80
CA ALA A 71 -15.54 -25.45 -12.95
C ALA A 71 -15.90 -26.67 -13.80
N SER A 72 -16.45 -27.74 -13.19
CA SER A 72 -16.91 -28.92 -13.91
C SER A 72 -18.05 -28.64 -14.90
N LEU A 73 -18.86 -27.59 -14.64
CA LEU A 73 -20.01 -27.16 -15.42
C LEU A 73 -19.73 -25.99 -16.37
N ALA A 74 -18.51 -25.42 -16.29
CA ALA A 74 -18.15 -24.24 -17.06
C ALA A 74 -17.62 -24.58 -18.45
N ASP A 75 -17.87 -23.69 -19.42
CA ASP A 75 -17.30 -23.75 -20.78
C ASP A 75 -16.04 -22.87 -20.89
N HIS A 76 -15.91 -21.89 -19.98
CA HIS A 76 -14.76 -20.99 -19.92
C HIS A 76 -14.62 -20.43 -18.50
N LEU A 77 -13.39 -20.32 -18.02
CA LEU A 77 -13.05 -19.70 -16.76
C LEU A 77 -12.35 -18.36 -17.01
N ILE A 78 -12.89 -17.29 -16.41
CA ILE A 78 -12.26 -15.95 -16.45
C ILE A 78 -11.87 -15.57 -15.04
N VAL A 79 -10.55 -15.47 -14.80
CA VAL A 79 -10.01 -15.06 -13.49
C VAL A 79 -9.87 -13.54 -13.46
N ALA A 80 -10.55 -12.91 -12.53
CA ALA A 80 -10.60 -11.45 -12.32
C ALA A 80 -10.27 -11.07 -10.86
N THR A 81 -9.29 -11.78 -10.27
CA THR A 81 -8.73 -11.42 -8.95
C THR A 81 -8.03 -10.06 -9.02
N ASP A 82 -7.67 -9.47 -7.90
CA ASP A 82 -7.09 -8.14 -7.85
C ASP A 82 -5.87 -7.98 -8.77
N PRO A 83 -5.63 -6.79 -9.31
CA PRO A 83 -4.57 -6.58 -10.30
C PRO A 83 -3.19 -6.43 -9.67
N ASP A 84 -2.92 -7.06 -8.54
CA ASP A 84 -1.64 -7.06 -7.84
C ASP A 84 -0.98 -8.45 -7.82
N ASP A 85 0.22 -8.53 -7.24
CA ASP A 85 1.00 -9.79 -7.19
C ASP A 85 0.32 -10.88 -6.36
N GLU A 86 -0.45 -10.52 -5.31
CA GLU A 86 -1.22 -11.47 -4.52
C GLU A 86 -2.39 -12.02 -5.35
N GLY A 87 -3.10 -11.15 -6.08
CA GLY A 87 -4.14 -11.57 -7.01
C GLY A 87 -3.60 -12.45 -8.14
N ASP A 88 -2.35 -12.27 -8.57
CA ASP A 88 -1.71 -13.15 -9.56
C ASP A 88 -1.37 -14.52 -8.97
N VAL A 89 -0.96 -14.59 -7.68
CA VAL A 89 -0.78 -15.89 -6.98
C VAL A 89 -2.11 -16.63 -6.85
N ILE A 90 -3.19 -15.92 -6.44
CA ILE A 90 -4.53 -16.52 -6.34
C ILE A 90 -4.99 -17.02 -7.72
N ALA A 91 -4.77 -16.24 -8.77
CA ALA A 91 -5.11 -16.64 -10.14
C ALA A 91 -4.37 -17.91 -10.57
N ALA A 92 -3.08 -17.99 -10.29
CA ALA A 92 -2.26 -19.18 -10.58
C ALA A 92 -2.74 -20.42 -9.80
N ASP A 93 -3.13 -20.24 -8.54
CA ASP A 93 -3.68 -21.33 -7.72
C ASP A 93 -5.04 -21.82 -8.25
N VAL A 94 -5.93 -20.91 -8.63
CA VAL A 94 -7.21 -21.21 -9.28
C VAL A 94 -6.98 -21.99 -10.58
N ALA A 95 -6.09 -21.51 -11.44
CA ALA A 95 -5.81 -22.16 -12.71
C ALA A 95 -5.24 -23.57 -12.51
N ARG A 96 -4.25 -23.74 -11.61
CA ARG A 96 -3.66 -25.06 -11.31
C ARG A 96 -4.69 -26.04 -10.74
N LEU A 97 -5.57 -25.58 -9.87
CA LEU A 97 -6.64 -26.40 -9.30
C LEU A 97 -7.60 -26.87 -10.40
N VAL A 98 -8.09 -25.95 -11.23
CA VAL A 98 -9.06 -26.25 -12.28
C VAL A 98 -8.46 -27.13 -13.39
N GLN A 99 -7.22 -26.86 -13.80
CA GLN A 99 -6.53 -27.68 -14.82
C GLN A 99 -6.30 -29.15 -14.41
N LYS A 100 -6.23 -29.44 -13.09
CA LYS A 100 -6.15 -30.84 -12.61
C LYS A 100 -7.41 -31.65 -12.88
N ILE A 101 -8.58 -30.99 -12.90
CA ILE A 101 -9.90 -31.64 -13.07
C ILE A 101 -10.48 -31.44 -14.47
N ARG A 102 -10.17 -30.32 -15.11
CA ARG A 102 -10.62 -29.95 -16.46
C ARG A 102 -9.44 -29.37 -17.27
N PRO A 103 -8.51 -30.24 -17.74
CA PRO A 103 -7.36 -29.81 -18.54
C PRO A 103 -7.73 -29.10 -19.84
N ASP A 104 -8.94 -29.39 -20.36
CA ASP A 104 -9.52 -28.85 -21.60
C ASP A 104 -10.18 -27.48 -21.42
N LEU A 105 -10.46 -27.05 -20.17
CA LEU A 105 -11.20 -25.80 -19.92
C LEU A 105 -10.36 -24.58 -20.29
N PRO A 106 -10.83 -23.71 -21.21
CA PRO A 106 -10.14 -22.44 -21.48
C PRO A 106 -10.11 -21.54 -20.25
N ILE A 107 -8.93 -21.07 -19.86
CA ILE A 107 -8.75 -20.18 -18.71
C ILE A 107 -8.12 -18.87 -19.21
N SER A 108 -8.69 -17.75 -18.79
CA SER A 108 -8.20 -16.40 -19.12
C SER A 108 -8.04 -15.55 -17.87
N ARG A 109 -7.12 -14.59 -17.91
CA ARG A 109 -6.90 -13.58 -16.88
C ARG A 109 -7.31 -12.19 -17.37
N ILE A 110 -8.04 -11.44 -16.55
CA ILE A 110 -8.24 -10.00 -16.71
C ILE A 110 -7.80 -9.27 -15.44
N ARG A 111 -7.40 -8.00 -15.58
CA ARG A 111 -7.00 -7.14 -14.46
C ARG A 111 -7.84 -5.88 -14.47
N LEU A 112 -8.60 -5.66 -13.39
CA LEU A 112 -9.53 -4.54 -13.25
C LEU A 112 -8.95 -3.49 -12.30
N GLN A 113 -8.66 -2.29 -12.82
CA GLN A 113 -8.21 -1.14 -12.01
C GLN A 113 -9.37 -0.44 -11.29
N ALA A 114 -10.62 -0.75 -11.68
CA ALA A 114 -11.81 -0.20 -11.08
C ALA A 114 -13.00 -1.15 -11.31
N LEU A 115 -13.95 -1.17 -10.38
CA LEU A 115 -15.18 -1.93 -10.55
C LEU A 115 -16.25 -1.08 -11.26
N SER A 116 -16.02 -0.82 -12.55
CA SER A 116 -16.91 -0.09 -13.45
C SER A 116 -17.11 -0.82 -14.78
N PRO A 117 -18.23 -0.58 -15.52
CA PRO A 117 -18.44 -1.18 -16.83
C PRO A 117 -17.36 -0.84 -17.85
N ALA A 118 -16.87 0.41 -17.85
CA ALA A 118 -15.79 0.85 -18.75
C ALA A 118 -14.48 0.09 -18.48
N ALA A 119 -14.09 -0.02 -17.20
CA ALA A 119 -12.90 -0.79 -16.80
C ALA A 119 -13.01 -2.27 -17.18
N LEU A 120 -14.21 -2.87 -17.07
CA LEU A 120 -14.45 -4.25 -17.49
C LEU A 120 -14.27 -4.40 -19.01
N THR A 121 -14.84 -3.51 -19.83
CA THR A 121 -14.69 -3.55 -21.29
C THR A 121 -13.22 -3.45 -21.68
N SER A 122 -12.51 -2.47 -21.16
CA SER A 122 -11.07 -2.29 -21.42
C SER A 122 -10.23 -3.48 -20.93
N ALA A 123 -10.59 -4.11 -19.80
CA ALA A 123 -9.90 -5.30 -19.31
C ALA A 123 -10.14 -6.55 -20.18
N LEU A 124 -11.34 -6.67 -20.78
CA LEU A 124 -11.65 -7.75 -21.70
C LEU A 124 -10.88 -7.66 -23.02
N GLU A 125 -10.63 -6.46 -23.52
CA GLU A 125 -9.79 -6.23 -24.71
C GLU A 125 -8.34 -6.67 -24.47
N ARG A 126 -7.86 -6.58 -23.24
CA ARG A 126 -6.51 -6.95 -22.79
C ARG A 126 -6.44 -8.31 -22.09
N LYS A 127 -7.46 -9.14 -22.31
CA LYS A 127 -7.53 -10.50 -21.77
C LYS A 127 -6.34 -11.35 -22.23
N GLY A 128 -5.69 -12.04 -21.30
CA GLY A 128 -4.52 -12.87 -21.58
C GLY A 128 -4.55 -14.22 -20.81
N PRO A 129 -3.49 -15.00 -20.91
CA PRO A 129 -3.32 -16.23 -20.12
C PRO A 129 -3.13 -15.90 -18.64
N VAL A 130 -3.38 -16.87 -17.78
CA VAL A 130 -3.00 -16.80 -16.36
C VAL A 130 -1.50 -17.06 -16.24
N GLY A 131 -0.79 -16.13 -15.60
CA GLY A 131 0.63 -16.30 -15.28
C GLY A 131 0.86 -17.18 -14.05
N GLU A 132 2.11 -17.47 -13.75
CA GLU A 132 2.53 -18.30 -12.61
C GLU A 132 2.46 -17.58 -11.25
N GLY A 133 2.23 -16.28 -11.20
CA GLY A 133 2.27 -15.50 -9.96
C GLY A 133 3.68 -15.39 -9.36
N VAL A 134 4.70 -15.27 -10.24
CA VAL A 134 6.13 -15.34 -9.86
C VAL A 134 6.48 -14.35 -8.76
N ALA A 135 6.14 -13.07 -8.92
CA ALA A 135 6.53 -12.03 -7.98
C ALA A 135 5.99 -12.27 -6.56
N GLY A 136 4.70 -12.59 -6.42
CA GLY A 136 4.09 -12.90 -5.12
C GLY A 136 4.66 -14.20 -4.52
N THR A 137 4.88 -15.22 -5.35
CA THR A 137 5.48 -16.49 -4.91
C THR A 137 6.91 -16.31 -4.41
N VAL A 138 7.76 -15.60 -5.16
CA VAL A 138 9.15 -15.31 -4.76
C VAL A 138 9.19 -14.56 -3.44
N ARG A 139 8.38 -13.51 -3.28
CA ARG A 139 8.33 -12.76 -2.00
C ARG A 139 7.93 -13.65 -0.84
N ARG A 140 6.86 -14.44 -1.01
CA ARG A 140 6.37 -15.34 0.04
C ARG A 140 7.42 -16.36 0.45
N VAL A 141 8.04 -17.02 -0.52
CA VAL A 141 9.07 -18.06 -0.28
C VAL A 141 10.31 -17.43 0.36
N PHE A 142 10.81 -16.34 -0.19
CA PHE A 142 12.01 -15.68 0.29
C PHE A 142 11.82 -15.10 1.73
N ASP A 143 10.71 -14.43 1.99
CA ASP A 143 10.42 -13.88 3.32
C ASP A 143 10.23 -15.00 4.36
N ARG A 144 9.59 -16.12 3.98
CA ARG A 144 9.48 -17.31 4.82
C ARG A 144 10.86 -17.94 5.09
N TRP A 145 11.69 -18.02 4.09
CA TRP A 145 13.03 -18.59 4.21
C TRP A 145 13.92 -17.75 5.15
N ILE A 146 13.97 -16.43 4.96
CA ILE A 146 14.64 -15.52 5.92
C ILE A 146 14.10 -15.71 7.33
N GLY A 147 12.79 -15.70 7.50
CA GLY A 147 12.15 -15.86 8.81
C GLY A 147 12.50 -17.20 9.46
N GLY A 148 12.44 -18.29 8.73
CA GLY A 148 12.73 -19.64 9.20
C GLY A 148 14.20 -19.84 9.55
N THR A 149 15.11 -19.33 8.73
CA THR A 149 16.56 -19.43 8.99
C THR A 149 16.98 -18.62 10.22
N PHE A 150 16.62 -17.33 10.26
CA PHE A 150 17.23 -16.40 11.21
C PHE A 150 16.40 -16.20 12.49
N SER A 151 15.08 -16.30 12.48
CA SER A 151 14.31 -16.07 13.71
C SER A 151 14.61 -17.11 14.79
N ARG A 152 14.81 -18.37 14.41
CA ARG A 152 15.13 -19.45 15.37
C ARG A 152 16.57 -19.36 15.84
N SER A 153 17.54 -19.23 14.93
CA SER A 153 18.95 -19.18 15.26
C SER A 153 19.31 -18.00 16.15
N GLN A 154 18.66 -16.85 15.94
CA GLN A 154 18.91 -15.63 16.71
C GLN A 154 18.01 -15.47 17.95
N GLY A 155 16.94 -16.28 18.08
CA GLY A 155 15.98 -16.19 19.19
C GLY A 155 15.18 -14.87 19.21
N VAL A 156 15.06 -14.21 18.08
CA VAL A 156 14.32 -12.95 17.89
C VAL A 156 13.54 -12.97 16.58
N PRO A 157 12.43 -12.21 16.44
CA PRO A 157 11.74 -12.10 15.18
C PRO A 157 12.64 -11.45 14.11
N VAL A 158 12.89 -12.16 13.02
CA VAL A 158 13.64 -11.66 11.87
C VAL A 158 12.72 -11.66 10.65
N GLY A 159 12.77 -10.60 9.86
CA GLY A 159 12.03 -10.48 8.62
C GLY A 159 12.49 -9.23 7.88
N ARG A 160 12.60 -9.35 6.56
CA ARG A 160 13.19 -8.34 5.67
C ARG A 160 12.70 -6.91 5.94
N VAL A 161 11.39 -6.66 5.99
CA VAL A 161 10.83 -5.33 6.25
C VAL A 161 11.00 -4.92 7.72
N PHE A 162 10.70 -5.83 8.65
CA PHE A 162 10.77 -5.54 10.08
C PHE A 162 12.20 -5.20 10.54
N SER A 163 13.17 -6.03 10.14
CA SER A 163 14.57 -5.84 10.54
C SER A 163 15.19 -4.60 9.90
N ALA A 164 14.90 -4.36 8.60
CA ALA A 164 15.33 -3.14 7.92
C ALA A 164 14.75 -1.87 8.57
N PHE A 165 13.49 -1.90 9.01
CA PHE A 165 12.90 -0.78 9.74
C PHE A 165 13.65 -0.47 11.04
N LEU A 166 14.05 -1.49 11.83
CA LEU A 166 14.85 -1.27 13.04
C LEU A 166 16.21 -0.65 12.73
N SER A 167 16.83 -1.05 11.63
CA SER A 167 18.09 -0.47 11.14
C SER A 167 17.90 1.01 10.77
N VAL A 168 16.86 1.34 10.02
CA VAL A 168 16.52 2.72 9.63
C VAL A 168 16.31 3.60 10.87
N VAL A 169 15.49 3.15 11.83
CA VAL A 169 15.21 3.91 13.07
C VAL A 169 16.49 4.15 13.90
N SER A 170 17.44 3.21 13.84
CA SER A 170 18.71 3.37 14.53
C SER A 170 19.63 4.42 13.87
N ALA A 171 19.54 4.56 12.55
CA ALA A 171 20.40 5.44 11.76
C ALA A 171 19.78 6.84 11.55
N THR A 172 18.46 6.94 11.45
CA THR A 172 17.77 8.17 11.07
C THR A 172 16.61 8.46 12.02
N PRO A 173 16.51 9.70 12.56
CA PRO A 173 15.39 10.09 13.40
C PRO A 173 14.06 9.99 12.68
N LEU A 174 13.07 9.32 13.29
CA LEU A 174 11.71 9.24 12.74
C LEU A 174 10.98 10.60 12.79
N PRO A 175 10.11 10.87 11.82
CA PRO A 175 9.18 11.99 11.88
C PRO A 175 8.06 11.68 12.88
N LEU A 176 8.09 12.33 14.05
CA LEU A 176 7.10 12.15 15.13
C LEU A 176 5.83 12.99 14.93
N GLY A 177 5.79 13.79 13.90
CA GLY A 177 4.72 14.71 13.62
C GLY A 177 5.17 15.90 12.79
N ARG A 178 4.55 17.04 13.06
CA ARG A 178 4.79 18.28 12.32
C ARG A 178 4.93 19.46 13.28
N VAL A 179 5.74 20.45 12.89
CA VAL A 179 5.80 21.75 13.54
C VAL A 179 5.16 22.77 12.61
N VAL A 180 4.10 23.43 13.06
CA VAL A 180 3.49 24.55 12.36
C VAL A 180 4.15 25.84 12.83
N ILE A 181 4.79 26.52 11.91
CA ILE A 181 5.48 27.78 12.16
C ILE A 181 4.60 28.90 11.65
N ARG A 182 4.44 29.93 12.50
CA ARG A 182 3.74 31.16 12.19
C ARG A 182 4.74 32.29 12.35
N TYR A 183 5.16 32.88 11.23
CA TYR A 183 6.13 33.99 11.25
C TYR A 183 5.43 35.33 11.05
N PRO A 184 5.64 36.34 11.92
CA PRO A 184 4.92 37.60 11.83
C PRO A 184 5.24 38.36 10.53
N ALA A 185 4.21 38.98 9.95
CA ALA A 185 4.34 39.84 8.77
C ALA A 185 4.11 41.31 9.19
N VAL A 186 4.74 42.24 8.47
CA VAL A 186 4.54 43.68 8.69
C VAL A 186 3.08 44.06 8.41
N ASP A 187 2.52 43.51 7.33
CA ASP A 187 1.15 43.75 6.92
C ASP A 187 0.40 42.44 6.67
N GLY A 188 -0.88 42.35 7.10
CA GLY A 188 -1.79 41.26 6.84
C GLY A 188 -1.50 39.99 7.67
N PRO A 189 -1.94 38.80 7.20
CA PRO A 189 -1.77 37.56 7.94
C PRO A 189 -0.32 37.10 7.94
N PRO A 190 0.11 36.33 8.97
CA PRO A 190 1.47 35.82 9.06
C PRO A 190 1.84 34.88 7.92
N PHE A 191 3.14 34.68 7.70
CA PHE A 191 3.68 33.61 6.88
C PHE A 191 3.66 32.28 7.64
N PHE A 192 3.51 31.18 6.91
CA PHE A 192 3.42 29.84 7.48
C PHE A 192 4.44 28.91 6.85
N ALA A 193 4.90 27.96 7.64
CA ALA A 193 5.59 26.77 7.18
C ALA A 193 5.14 25.56 8.02
N THR A 194 5.22 24.39 7.45
CA THR A 194 5.05 23.12 8.17
C THR A 194 6.28 22.27 7.90
N VAL A 195 6.98 21.91 8.96
CA VAL A 195 8.19 21.07 8.87
C VAL A 195 8.01 19.78 9.68
N PRO A 196 8.71 18.68 9.32
CA PRO A 196 8.69 17.47 10.11
C PRO A 196 9.21 17.71 11.53
N LEU A 197 8.51 17.19 12.54
CA LEU A 197 9.03 17.05 13.89
C LEU A 197 9.85 15.77 13.96
N LEU A 198 11.16 15.88 13.94
CA LEU A 198 12.04 14.73 14.07
C LEU A 198 12.23 14.29 15.53
N ALA A 199 12.47 13.01 15.75
CA ALA A 199 12.81 12.44 17.05
C ALA A 199 13.97 13.21 17.72
N GLY A 200 13.81 13.58 18.99
CA GLY A 200 14.78 14.36 19.75
C GLY A 200 14.78 15.87 19.49
N LYS A 201 13.89 16.41 18.62
CA LYS A 201 13.84 17.84 18.30
C LYS A 201 12.69 18.61 18.97
N LYS A 202 11.91 17.94 19.81
CA LYS A 202 10.71 18.54 20.43
C LYS A 202 11.02 19.75 21.32
N ASP A 203 12.04 19.66 22.16
CA ASP A 203 12.41 20.74 23.09
C ASP A 203 12.97 21.96 22.36
N GLU A 204 13.78 21.73 21.32
CA GLU A 204 14.29 22.78 20.45
C GLU A 204 13.15 23.56 19.80
N TRP A 205 12.18 22.87 19.20
CA TRP A 205 11.00 23.49 18.59
C TRP A 205 10.10 24.16 19.62
N SER A 206 9.91 23.55 20.79
CA SER A 206 9.13 24.17 21.88
C SER A 206 9.74 25.49 22.34
N ALA A 207 11.06 25.58 22.43
CA ALA A 207 11.75 26.82 22.76
C ALA A 207 11.57 27.87 21.65
N ARG A 208 11.70 27.49 20.37
CA ARG A 208 11.51 28.38 19.23
C ARG A 208 10.07 28.91 19.15
N ILE A 209 9.07 28.05 19.34
CA ILE A 209 7.65 28.46 19.29
C ILE A 209 7.34 29.50 20.38
N ARG A 210 7.86 29.33 21.59
CA ARG A 210 7.71 30.33 22.67
C ARG A 210 8.30 31.69 22.32
N ALA A 211 9.31 31.72 21.46
CA ALA A 211 9.97 32.94 21.03
C ALA A 211 9.33 33.58 19.79
N PHE A 212 8.29 32.99 19.19
CA PHE A 212 7.71 33.52 17.94
C PHE A 212 7.12 34.91 18.09
N ASP A 213 6.53 35.24 19.24
CA ASP A 213 5.94 36.57 19.50
C ASP A 213 7.02 37.67 19.62
N SER A 214 8.29 37.29 19.79
CA SER A 214 9.42 38.22 19.84
C SER A 214 10.15 38.39 18.51
N LEU A 215 9.71 37.70 17.45
CA LEU A 215 10.32 37.80 16.12
C LEU A 215 9.95 39.15 15.47
N LEU A 216 10.90 39.76 14.80
CA LEU A 216 10.66 40.94 14.01
C LEU A 216 9.80 40.58 12.78
N PRO A 217 8.71 41.35 12.53
CA PRO A 217 7.86 41.14 11.35
C PRO A 217 8.64 41.35 10.06
N VAL A 218 8.32 40.54 9.03
CA VAL A 218 8.93 40.64 7.71
C VAL A 218 7.91 41.02 6.64
N SER A 219 8.38 41.71 5.59
CA SER A 219 7.57 42.05 4.42
C SER A 219 7.60 40.94 3.38
N PRO A 220 6.55 40.79 2.53
CA PRO A 220 6.63 39.97 1.35
C PRO A 220 7.67 40.54 0.37
N ALA A 221 8.44 39.68 -0.28
CA ALA A 221 9.42 40.06 -1.28
C ALA A 221 8.99 39.68 -2.70
N THR A 222 8.41 38.49 -2.85
CA THR A 222 8.02 37.95 -4.14
C THR A 222 6.66 37.25 -4.07
N VAL A 223 6.04 37.11 -5.25
CA VAL A 223 4.83 36.29 -5.42
C VAL A 223 5.21 35.11 -6.32
N GLU A 224 4.91 33.93 -5.83
CA GLU A 224 5.14 32.66 -6.55
C GLU A 224 3.82 31.92 -6.78
N LEU A 225 3.78 31.12 -7.84
CA LEU A 225 2.68 30.17 -8.07
C LEU A 225 3.07 28.79 -7.52
N ARG A 226 2.32 28.31 -6.54
CA ARG A 226 2.49 26.96 -6.00
C ARG A 226 1.54 25.96 -6.68
N PRO A 227 2.06 24.81 -7.13
CA PRO A 227 1.22 23.75 -7.67
C PRO A 227 0.33 23.17 -6.59
N ARG A 228 -0.80 22.61 -7.01
CA ARG A 228 -1.65 21.81 -6.10
C ARG A 228 -0.98 20.48 -5.81
N PRO A 229 -1.19 19.93 -4.61
CA PRO A 229 -0.64 18.62 -4.27
C PRO A 229 -1.26 17.53 -5.17
N ALA A 230 -0.44 16.57 -5.61
CA ALA A 230 -0.89 15.44 -6.42
C ALA A 230 -1.98 14.59 -5.73
N PRO A 231 -2.76 13.78 -6.47
CA PRO A 231 -3.63 12.77 -5.91
C PRO A 231 -2.92 11.85 -4.92
N PHE A 232 -3.66 11.16 -4.07
CA PHE A 232 -3.06 10.28 -3.07
C PHE A 232 -2.57 8.96 -3.66
N SER A 233 -1.40 8.52 -3.21
CA SER A 233 -1.08 7.09 -3.11
C SER A 233 -1.83 6.47 -1.93
N PHE A 234 -1.78 5.13 -1.79
CA PHE A 234 -2.42 4.47 -0.64
C PHE A 234 -1.84 4.92 0.69
N GLY A 235 -0.51 4.95 0.81
CA GLY A 235 0.16 5.40 2.02
C GLY A 235 -0.17 6.86 2.38
N ASP A 236 -0.22 7.75 1.38
CA ASP A 236 -0.61 9.16 1.59
C ASP A 236 -2.05 9.27 2.13
N ALA A 237 -2.97 8.48 1.56
CA ALA A 237 -4.37 8.48 2.00
C ALA A 237 -4.51 7.99 3.45
N LEU A 238 -3.81 6.91 3.82
CA LEU A 238 -3.81 6.40 5.19
C LEU A 238 -3.27 7.43 6.19
N LEU A 239 -2.17 8.10 5.83
CA LEU A 239 -1.57 9.14 6.66
C LEU A 239 -2.49 10.35 6.81
N ASP A 240 -3.14 10.76 5.73
CA ASP A 240 -4.12 11.86 5.73
C ASP A 240 -5.34 11.52 6.59
N LEU A 241 -5.91 10.33 6.45
CA LEU A 241 -7.04 9.86 7.28
C LEU A 241 -6.67 9.78 8.75
N ARG A 242 -5.45 9.32 9.06
CA ARG A 242 -4.99 9.26 10.44
C ARG A 242 -4.86 10.64 11.07
N ARG A 243 -4.23 11.58 10.37
CA ARG A 243 -3.96 12.94 10.86
C ARG A 243 -5.18 13.82 10.93
N ASN A 244 -6.05 13.74 9.93
CA ASN A 244 -7.10 14.73 9.71
C ASN A 244 -8.52 14.18 9.96
N ALA A 245 -8.69 12.85 10.08
CA ALA A 245 -9.95 12.20 10.40
C ALA A 245 -9.89 11.33 11.66
N GLY A 246 -8.71 11.18 12.29
CA GLY A 246 -8.52 10.37 13.50
C GLY A 246 -8.62 8.86 13.29
N MET A 247 -8.77 8.39 12.06
CA MET A 247 -8.88 6.96 11.74
C MET A 247 -7.52 6.27 11.92
N SER A 248 -7.49 5.08 12.52
CA SER A 248 -6.26 4.29 12.56
C SER A 248 -5.85 3.85 11.15
N VAL A 249 -4.55 3.56 10.94
CA VAL A 249 -4.02 3.07 9.66
C VAL A 249 -4.77 1.83 9.19
N VAL A 250 -5.06 0.92 10.10
CA VAL A 250 -5.80 -0.33 9.84
C VAL A 250 -7.26 -0.05 9.46
N GLU A 251 -7.94 0.83 10.20
CA GLU A 251 -9.31 1.21 9.89
C GLU A 251 -9.42 1.92 8.53
N GLY A 252 -8.53 2.88 8.27
CA GLY A 252 -8.46 3.58 6.99
C GLY A 252 -8.29 2.60 5.83
N ALA A 253 -7.36 1.65 5.95
CA ALA A 253 -7.12 0.62 4.95
C ALA A 253 -8.36 -0.22 4.68
N ARG A 254 -9.02 -0.72 5.73
CA ARG A 254 -10.25 -1.50 5.61
C ARG A 254 -11.38 -0.74 4.93
N ARG A 255 -11.59 0.55 5.29
CA ARG A 255 -12.62 1.39 4.69
C ARG A 255 -12.35 1.69 3.21
N ILE A 256 -11.11 2.03 2.86
CA ILE A 256 -10.73 2.26 1.46
C ILE A 256 -10.95 0.98 0.64
N GLN A 257 -10.53 -0.18 1.14
CA GLN A 257 -10.74 -1.46 0.47
C GLN A 257 -12.23 -1.75 0.25
N SER A 258 -13.07 -1.57 1.29
CA SER A 258 -14.52 -1.75 1.17
C SER A 258 -15.17 -0.80 0.15
N LEU A 259 -14.69 0.45 0.08
CA LEU A 259 -15.20 1.42 -0.90
C LEU A 259 -14.78 1.06 -2.34
N TYR A 260 -13.57 0.52 -2.53
CA TYR A 260 -13.18 -0.05 -3.82
C TYR A 260 -14.08 -1.24 -4.20
N GLU A 261 -14.30 -2.19 -3.30
CA GLU A 261 -15.14 -3.36 -3.54
C GLU A 261 -16.60 -3.02 -3.91
N ARG A 262 -17.06 -1.88 -3.44
CA ARG A 262 -18.38 -1.29 -3.78
C ARG A 262 -18.35 -0.47 -5.08
N GLY A 263 -17.20 -0.26 -5.71
CA GLY A 263 -17.07 0.53 -6.93
C GLY A 263 -17.17 2.04 -6.71
N VAL A 264 -16.86 2.53 -5.52
CA VAL A 264 -16.83 3.97 -5.18
C VAL A 264 -15.48 4.59 -5.51
N LEU A 265 -14.40 3.86 -5.21
CA LEU A 265 -13.03 4.27 -5.42
C LEU A 265 -12.32 3.34 -6.42
N SER A 266 -11.25 3.85 -7.05
CA SER A 266 -10.31 3.05 -7.85
C SER A 266 -9.56 2.03 -6.98
N TYR A 267 -8.80 1.12 -7.61
CA TYR A 267 -7.98 0.14 -6.91
C TYR A 267 -7.03 0.83 -5.92
N PRO A 268 -7.04 0.45 -4.63
CA PRO A 268 -6.41 1.27 -3.61
C PRO A 268 -4.92 1.00 -3.39
N ARG A 269 -4.45 -0.23 -3.62
CA ARG A 269 -3.10 -0.65 -3.22
C ARG A 269 -2.04 -0.17 -4.21
N THR A 270 -1.86 1.15 -4.27
CA THR A 270 -1.01 1.85 -5.22
C THR A 270 -0.02 2.80 -4.57
N ASP A 271 1.21 2.84 -5.09
CA ASP A 271 2.21 3.87 -4.78
C ASP A 271 2.16 5.04 -5.78
N SER A 272 1.39 4.90 -6.86
CA SER A 272 1.25 5.93 -7.89
C SER A 272 0.50 7.16 -7.38
N ARG A 273 0.89 8.30 -7.88
CA ARG A 273 0.16 9.58 -7.79
C ARG A 273 -0.30 10.08 -9.16
N GLY A 274 -0.02 9.32 -10.22
CA GLY A 274 -0.39 9.60 -11.59
C GLY A 274 -1.72 8.97 -12.00
N LEU A 275 -2.32 9.52 -13.05
CA LEU A 275 -3.60 9.08 -13.60
C LEU A 275 -3.49 8.84 -15.10
N SER A 276 -4.26 7.90 -15.64
CA SER A 276 -4.43 7.72 -17.06
C SER A 276 -5.21 8.88 -17.67
N PRO A 277 -5.12 9.11 -18.97
CA PRO A 277 -5.96 10.10 -19.66
C PRO A 277 -7.46 9.88 -19.44
N GLU A 278 -7.90 8.61 -19.41
CA GLU A 278 -9.32 8.25 -19.19
C GLU A 278 -9.78 8.67 -17.79
N SER A 279 -9.03 8.31 -16.75
CA SER A 279 -9.33 8.69 -15.37
C SER A 279 -9.27 10.21 -15.15
N ALA A 280 -8.36 10.91 -15.84
CA ALA A 280 -8.27 12.36 -15.79
C ALA A 280 -9.50 13.04 -16.41
N GLU A 281 -10.05 12.51 -17.52
CA GLU A 281 -11.31 12.99 -18.12
C GLU A 281 -12.54 12.67 -17.25
N ASP A 282 -12.56 11.52 -16.59
CA ASP A 282 -13.61 11.18 -15.61
C ASP A 282 -13.60 12.19 -14.44
N LEU A 283 -12.42 12.55 -13.94
CA LEU A 283 -12.29 13.61 -12.93
C LEU A 283 -12.70 14.98 -13.42
N LEU A 284 -12.47 15.34 -14.69
CA LEU A 284 -12.99 16.57 -15.29
C LEU A 284 -14.52 16.58 -15.27
N SER A 285 -15.13 15.46 -15.61
CA SER A 285 -16.59 15.31 -15.58
C SER A 285 -17.15 15.49 -14.15
N LEU A 286 -16.46 14.94 -13.16
CA LEU A 286 -16.79 15.12 -11.74
C LEU A 286 -16.58 16.56 -11.26
N ALA A 287 -15.48 17.19 -11.66
CA ALA A 287 -15.19 18.60 -11.35
C ALA A 287 -16.30 19.53 -11.87
N LYS A 288 -16.75 19.32 -13.12
CA LYS A 288 -17.88 20.04 -13.70
C LYS A 288 -19.16 19.86 -12.89
N LYS A 289 -19.50 18.62 -12.51
CA LYS A 289 -20.68 18.30 -11.67
C LYS A 289 -20.60 18.96 -10.30
N ALA A 290 -19.38 19.08 -9.73
CA ALA A 290 -19.13 19.74 -8.45
C ALA A 290 -19.03 21.28 -8.54
N GLY A 291 -19.19 21.86 -9.73
CA GLY A 291 -19.07 23.31 -9.93
C GLY A 291 -17.66 23.87 -9.79
N LEU A 292 -16.63 23.02 -9.90
CA LEU A 292 -15.23 23.45 -9.80
C LEU A 292 -14.78 24.06 -11.14
N THR A 293 -14.54 25.37 -11.14
CA THR A 293 -14.05 26.12 -12.30
C THR A 293 -12.54 26.01 -12.42
N GLY A 294 -12.03 25.93 -13.65
CA GLY A 294 -10.59 25.95 -13.94
C GLY A 294 -9.90 24.60 -13.76
N PHE A 295 -10.62 23.51 -13.54
CA PHE A 295 -10.05 22.16 -13.57
C PHE A 295 -9.54 21.84 -14.98
N ASP A 296 -8.32 21.30 -15.05
CA ASP A 296 -7.66 20.94 -16.28
C ASP A 296 -6.94 19.59 -16.10
N PRO A 297 -7.36 18.53 -16.82
CA PRO A 297 -6.73 17.20 -16.76
C PRO A 297 -5.21 17.22 -17.00
N ALA A 298 -4.71 18.15 -17.84
CA ALA A 298 -3.28 18.28 -18.15
C ALA A 298 -2.40 18.67 -16.94
N ARG A 299 -3.01 19.15 -15.85
CA ARG A 299 -2.29 19.45 -14.59
C ARG A 299 -2.12 18.25 -13.68
N LEU A 300 -2.87 17.18 -13.92
CA LEU A 300 -2.72 15.95 -13.16
C LEU A 300 -1.41 15.25 -13.54
N PRO A 301 -0.68 14.67 -12.58
CA PRO A 301 0.48 13.87 -12.91
C PRO A 301 0.08 12.71 -13.84
N PRO A 302 0.78 12.50 -14.96
CA PRO A 302 0.51 11.37 -15.84
C PRO A 302 0.88 10.06 -15.14
N LEU A 303 0.16 9.00 -15.47
CA LEU A 303 0.51 7.65 -15.04
C LEU A 303 1.86 7.26 -15.64
N ASP A 304 2.79 6.81 -14.81
CA ASP A 304 4.02 6.17 -15.29
C ASP A 304 3.63 4.89 -16.07
N PRO A 305 4.04 4.76 -17.35
CA PRO A 305 3.74 3.56 -18.14
C PRO A 305 4.22 2.24 -17.50
N LEU A 306 5.19 2.32 -16.59
CA LEU A 306 5.71 1.18 -15.84
C LEU A 306 4.98 0.94 -14.52
N SER A 307 4.07 1.82 -14.11
CA SER A 307 3.24 1.62 -12.94
C SER A 307 2.05 0.73 -13.29
N PRO A 308 1.80 -0.34 -12.53
CA PRO A 308 0.63 -1.19 -12.77
C PRO A 308 -0.69 -0.54 -12.35
N HIS A 309 -0.64 0.54 -11.55
CA HIS A 309 -1.82 1.14 -10.92
C HIS A 309 -1.77 2.67 -10.99
N GLU A 310 -2.96 3.27 -11.00
CA GLU A 310 -3.18 4.70 -10.92
C GLU A 310 -3.22 5.20 -9.47
N ALA A 311 -3.20 6.53 -9.31
CA ALA A 311 -3.48 7.17 -8.03
C ALA A 311 -4.89 6.82 -7.54
N LEU A 312 -5.08 6.88 -6.23
CA LEU A 312 -6.38 6.67 -5.61
C LEU A 312 -7.33 7.84 -5.93
N HIS A 313 -8.49 7.53 -6.56
CA HIS A 313 -9.47 8.52 -6.99
C HIS A 313 -10.91 7.99 -6.96
N PRO A 314 -11.95 8.87 -6.95
CA PRO A 314 -13.34 8.46 -7.03
C PRO A 314 -13.72 8.06 -8.46
N LEU A 315 -14.65 7.09 -8.58
CA LEU A 315 -15.13 6.58 -9.87
C LEU A 315 -16.39 7.32 -10.40
N GLY A 316 -16.91 8.28 -9.65
CA GLY A 316 -18.02 9.13 -10.11
C GLY A 316 -19.40 8.46 -10.18
N GLU A 317 -19.52 7.21 -9.74
CA GLU A 317 -20.82 6.53 -9.68
C GLU A 317 -21.65 7.02 -8.50
N SER A 318 -22.98 7.16 -8.73
CA SER A 318 -23.93 7.59 -7.72
C SER A 318 -24.27 6.44 -6.77
N ILE A 319 -23.32 6.06 -5.92
CA ILE A 319 -23.51 5.04 -4.89
C ILE A 319 -23.80 5.74 -3.56
N ARG A 320 -24.94 5.39 -2.94
CA ARG A 320 -25.30 5.95 -1.64
C ARG A 320 -24.37 5.44 -0.55
N ILE A 321 -23.73 6.36 0.15
CA ILE A 321 -22.86 6.11 1.30
C ILE A 321 -23.57 6.63 2.54
N SER A 322 -23.96 5.74 3.45
CA SER A 322 -24.68 6.09 4.69
C SER A 322 -23.75 6.19 5.90
N ASP A 323 -22.64 5.46 5.92
CA ASP A 323 -21.67 5.49 7.03
C ASP A 323 -20.84 6.77 6.98
N ARG A 324 -20.73 7.46 8.12
CA ARG A 324 -20.01 8.74 8.23
C ARG A 324 -18.49 8.56 8.00
N GLY A 325 -17.90 7.46 8.45
CA GLY A 325 -16.49 7.18 8.24
C GLY A 325 -16.19 7.00 6.76
N ASP A 326 -17.03 6.23 6.05
CA ASP A 326 -16.90 6.03 4.61
C ASP A 326 -17.10 7.34 3.85
N GLN A 327 -18.07 8.20 4.26
CA GLN A 327 -18.26 9.53 3.69
C GLN A 327 -17.00 10.38 3.82
N THR A 328 -16.38 10.38 5.01
CA THR A 328 -15.12 11.10 5.27
C THR A 328 -14.00 10.61 4.36
N VAL A 329 -13.85 9.30 4.21
CA VAL A 329 -12.83 8.71 3.32
C VAL A 329 -13.03 9.18 1.87
N VAL A 330 -14.27 9.06 1.36
CA VAL A 330 -14.59 9.47 -0.01
C VAL A 330 -14.39 10.96 -0.21
N GLU A 331 -14.84 11.79 0.73
CA GLU A 331 -14.66 13.24 0.67
C GLU A 331 -13.19 13.62 0.57
N ARG A 332 -12.34 13.06 1.45
CA ARG A 332 -10.91 13.40 1.46
C ARG A 332 -10.18 12.98 0.18
N ILE A 333 -10.44 11.77 -0.29
CA ILE A 333 -9.83 11.25 -1.52
C ILE A 333 -10.33 12.02 -2.74
N SER A 334 -11.64 12.23 -2.86
CA SER A 334 -12.24 12.98 -3.98
C SER A 334 -11.73 14.40 -4.03
N ARG A 335 -11.71 15.06 -2.87
CA ARG A 335 -11.20 16.43 -2.75
C ARG A 335 -9.75 16.50 -3.21
N ARG A 336 -8.87 15.60 -2.74
CA ARG A 336 -7.47 15.59 -3.13
C ARG A 336 -7.30 15.41 -4.64
N ALA A 337 -8.00 14.44 -5.24
CA ALA A 337 -7.94 14.17 -6.66
C ALA A 337 -8.46 15.33 -7.52
N LEU A 338 -9.61 15.92 -7.14
CA LEU A 338 -10.20 17.05 -7.86
C LEU A 338 -9.38 18.34 -7.75
N TYR A 339 -8.83 18.61 -6.55
CA TYR A 339 -8.04 19.83 -6.37
C TYR A 339 -6.68 19.78 -7.06
N ALA A 340 -6.13 18.60 -7.29
CA ALA A 340 -4.87 18.41 -8.02
C ALA A 340 -4.94 18.98 -9.46
N GLY A 341 -6.12 18.96 -10.11
CA GLY A 341 -6.34 19.51 -11.46
C GLY A 341 -6.67 21.02 -11.49
N LEU A 342 -6.79 21.68 -10.34
CA LEU A 342 -7.06 23.12 -10.29
C LEU A 342 -5.79 23.94 -10.58
N PRO A 343 -5.94 25.25 -10.99
CA PRO A 343 -4.80 26.12 -11.20
C PRO A 343 -3.88 26.21 -9.98
N PRO A 344 -2.57 26.38 -10.18
CA PRO A 344 -1.67 26.79 -9.13
C PRO A 344 -2.18 28.04 -8.42
N PHE A 345 -1.87 28.18 -7.16
CA PHE A 345 -2.33 29.32 -6.38
C PHE A 345 -1.17 30.25 -6.02
N PRO A 346 -1.41 31.59 -6.07
CA PRO A 346 -0.39 32.57 -5.76
C PRO A 346 -0.14 32.63 -4.24
N VAL A 347 1.13 32.68 -3.89
CA VAL A 347 1.61 32.83 -2.50
C VAL A 347 2.64 33.95 -2.45
N GLU A 348 2.67 34.68 -1.34
CA GLU A 348 3.75 35.59 -1.02
C GLU A 348 4.84 34.85 -0.26
N ILE A 349 6.08 35.17 -0.59
CA ILE A 349 7.29 34.65 0.03
C ILE A 349 7.99 35.82 0.73
N PRO A 350 8.44 35.66 1.99
CA PRO A 350 9.21 36.71 2.66
C PRO A 350 10.63 36.82 2.09
N ALA A 351 11.24 38.00 2.22
CA ALA A 351 12.65 38.21 1.87
C ALA A 351 13.55 37.33 2.73
N ALA A 352 14.35 36.46 2.10
CA ALA A 352 15.19 35.51 2.83
C ALA A 352 16.23 36.20 3.74
N GLU A 353 16.78 37.34 3.30
CA GLU A 353 17.72 38.17 4.06
C GLU A 353 17.12 38.80 5.32
N SER A 354 15.80 39.01 5.33
CA SER A 354 15.08 39.54 6.50
C SER A 354 14.77 38.45 7.54
N LEU A 355 14.97 37.19 7.20
CA LEU A 355 14.73 36.05 8.09
C LEU A 355 15.99 35.69 8.90
N PRO A 356 15.85 35.25 10.15
CA PRO A 356 16.96 34.65 10.88
C PRO A 356 17.40 33.37 10.17
N GLU A 357 18.66 33.01 10.30
CA GLU A 357 19.28 31.89 9.59
C GLU A 357 18.45 30.59 9.66
N TRP A 358 17.95 30.25 10.85
CA TRP A 358 17.16 29.06 11.07
C TRP A 358 15.82 29.02 10.32
N ALA A 359 15.29 30.19 9.90
CA ALA A 359 13.99 30.29 9.22
C ALA A 359 14.11 30.34 7.68
N ARG A 360 15.30 30.62 7.14
CA ARG A 360 15.51 30.82 5.69
C ARG A 360 15.18 29.61 4.85
N SER A 361 15.43 28.40 5.36
CA SER A 361 15.19 27.15 4.65
C SER A 361 13.81 26.53 4.89
N LEU A 362 12.95 27.15 5.68
CA LEU A 362 11.66 26.56 6.07
C LEU A 362 10.58 26.62 4.99
N GLY A 363 10.81 27.38 3.91
CA GLY A 363 9.81 27.54 2.84
C GLY A 363 8.57 28.28 3.31
N LEU A 364 8.74 29.32 4.13
CA LEU A 364 7.66 30.19 4.59
C LEU A 364 6.88 30.79 3.42
N PHE A 365 5.56 30.82 3.53
CA PHE A 365 4.68 31.41 2.53
C PHE A 365 3.39 31.92 3.15
N ARG A 366 2.72 32.82 2.45
CA ARG A 366 1.37 33.32 2.77
C ARG A 366 0.49 33.26 1.52
N PRO A 367 -0.66 32.55 1.53
CA PRO A 367 -1.58 32.57 0.40
C PRO A 367 -2.19 33.96 0.18
N LEU A 368 -2.20 34.47 -1.07
CA LEU A 368 -2.79 35.76 -1.42
C LEU A 368 -4.31 35.76 -1.38
N HIS A 369 -4.93 34.62 -1.62
CA HIS A 369 -6.38 34.46 -1.55
C HIS A 369 -6.75 33.39 -0.52
N ARG A 370 -7.95 33.50 0.03
CA ARG A 370 -8.50 32.40 0.82
C ARG A 370 -8.48 31.14 -0.03
N LEU A 371 -7.56 30.25 0.29
CA LEU A 371 -7.58 28.91 -0.26
C LEU A 371 -9.00 28.38 -0.04
N GLY A 372 -9.59 27.73 -1.04
CA GLY A 372 -10.88 27.05 -0.89
C GLY A 372 -10.88 26.07 0.27
N PRO A 373 -11.79 25.13 0.35
CA PRO A 373 -11.91 24.19 1.46
C PRO A 373 -10.67 23.34 1.74
N ASP A 374 -9.59 23.45 0.93
CA ASP A 374 -8.26 22.88 1.20
C ASP A 374 -7.49 23.56 2.34
N ARG A 375 -8.19 24.32 3.13
CA ARG A 375 -7.60 24.70 4.39
C ARG A 375 -7.19 23.42 5.12
N GLU A 376 -5.89 23.05 5.05
CA GLU A 376 -5.28 22.70 6.33
C GLU A 376 -5.66 23.88 7.22
N PRO A 377 -6.37 23.67 8.32
CA PRO A 377 -6.63 24.76 9.23
C PRO A 377 -5.28 25.39 9.44
N MET A 378 -5.14 26.71 9.14
CA MET A 378 -3.93 27.45 9.43
C MET A 378 -3.87 27.45 10.95
N ALA A 379 -3.40 26.31 11.47
CA ALA A 379 -3.38 25.99 12.87
C ALA A 379 -2.56 27.08 13.57
N SER A 380 -2.91 27.39 14.79
CA SER A 380 -2.02 28.13 15.68
C SER A 380 -0.63 27.52 15.61
N ALA A 381 0.42 28.34 15.64
CA ALA A 381 1.78 27.85 15.75
C ALA A 381 1.86 26.76 16.83
N GLY A 382 2.51 25.68 16.55
CA GLY A 382 2.55 24.58 17.52
C GLY A 382 3.18 23.29 17.00
N ILE A 383 3.37 22.39 17.94
CA ILE A 383 3.83 21.03 17.68
C ILE A 383 2.60 20.13 17.59
N LEU A 384 2.45 19.47 16.44
CA LEU A 384 1.43 18.48 16.18
C LEU A 384 2.10 17.09 16.17
N THR A 385 1.94 16.35 17.25
CA THR A 385 2.47 14.97 17.34
C THR A 385 1.52 14.01 16.63
N ASP A 386 2.10 13.12 15.83
CA ASP A 386 1.35 12.06 15.18
C ASP A 386 1.14 10.88 16.16
N ALA A 387 0.11 10.11 15.92
CA ALA A 387 -0.09 8.86 16.65
C ALA A 387 0.94 7.79 16.24
N PRO A 388 1.22 6.81 17.10
CA PRO A 388 2.28 5.82 16.85
C PRO A 388 2.16 5.08 15.50
N ASP A 389 0.95 4.76 15.06
CA ASP A 389 0.70 4.11 13.78
C ASP A 389 1.05 5.00 12.57
N ALA A 390 0.81 6.31 12.67
CA ALA A 390 1.24 7.26 11.64
C ALA A 390 2.76 7.45 11.64
N VAL A 391 3.40 7.46 12.80
CA VAL A 391 4.87 7.56 12.91
C VAL A 391 5.54 6.36 12.22
N VAL A 392 5.07 5.15 12.53
CA VAL A 392 5.59 3.92 11.91
C VAL A 392 5.32 3.90 10.40
N LEU A 393 4.09 4.26 9.98
CA LEU A 393 3.74 4.34 8.56
C LEU A 393 4.65 5.29 7.79
N GLN A 394 4.89 6.50 8.31
CA GLN A 394 5.82 7.46 7.68
C GLN A 394 7.24 6.93 7.61
N GLY A 395 7.73 6.28 8.67
CA GLY A 395 9.06 5.68 8.69
C GLY A 395 9.22 4.61 7.63
N LEU A 396 8.22 3.73 7.47
CA LEU A 396 8.20 2.70 6.42
C LEU A 396 8.20 3.34 5.02
N MET A 397 7.30 4.30 4.79
CA MET A 397 7.20 4.99 3.49
C MET A 397 8.48 5.74 3.13
N ALA A 398 9.06 6.47 4.07
CA ALA A 398 10.30 7.23 3.85
C ALA A 398 11.50 6.33 3.54
N ALA A 399 11.52 5.12 4.08
CA ALA A 399 12.56 4.12 3.85
C ALA A 399 12.28 3.22 2.62
N GLY A 400 11.15 3.40 1.91
CA GLY A 400 10.75 2.53 0.81
C GLY A 400 10.48 1.08 1.27
N LEU A 401 10.07 0.89 2.53
CA LEU A 401 9.85 -0.42 3.13
C LEU A 401 8.38 -0.80 3.14
N GLY A 402 8.11 -2.04 2.74
CA GLY A 402 6.75 -2.54 2.58
C GLY A 402 6.13 -2.11 1.25
N ARG A 403 5.02 -2.75 0.91
CA ARG A 403 4.22 -2.45 -0.29
C ARG A 403 2.84 -1.94 0.14
N PRO A 404 2.11 -1.24 -0.73
CA PRO A 404 0.78 -0.76 -0.39
C PRO A 404 -0.11 -1.84 0.24
N SER A 405 -0.12 -3.06 -0.32
CA SER A 405 -0.89 -4.19 0.20
C SER A 405 -0.48 -4.63 1.62
N THR A 406 0.78 -4.44 2.01
CA THR A 406 1.32 -4.94 3.28
C THR A 406 1.62 -3.86 4.32
N LEU A 407 1.58 -2.57 3.95
CA LEU A 407 1.86 -1.47 4.88
C LEU A 407 1.05 -1.53 6.18
N PRO A 408 -0.29 -1.72 6.17
CA PRO A 408 -1.07 -1.79 7.40
C PRO A 408 -0.67 -2.96 8.31
N PHE A 409 -0.32 -4.10 7.71
CA PHE A 409 0.18 -5.28 8.42
C PHE A 409 1.53 -5.00 9.10
N HIS A 410 2.49 -4.39 8.39
CA HIS A 410 3.79 -4.06 8.96
C HIS A 410 3.67 -3.03 10.07
N VAL A 411 2.83 -2.00 9.93
CA VAL A 411 2.53 -1.04 10.99
C VAL A 411 2.03 -1.76 12.25
N GLY A 412 1.02 -2.62 12.11
CA GLY A 412 0.47 -3.40 13.23
C GLY A 412 1.52 -4.32 13.88
N LYS A 413 2.31 -5.02 13.07
CA LYS A 413 3.38 -5.93 13.55
C LYS A 413 4.47 -5.19 14.33
N ILE A 414 4.93 -4.03 13.84
CA ILE A 414 5.96 -3.22 14.50
C ILE A 414 5.45 -2.71 15.85
N LEU A 415 4.23 -2.17 15.88
CA LEU A 415 3.62 -1.67 17.11
C LEU A 415 3.43 -2.79 18.16
N ALA A 416 2.95 -3.96 17.75
CA ALA A 416 2.75 -5.11 18.64
C ALA A 416 4.05 -5.62 19.27
N GLN A 417 5.21 -5.36 18.66
CA GLN A 417 6.50 -5.76 19.22
C GLN A 417 7.05 -4.82 20.31
N ASN A 418 6.47 -3.62 20.48
CA ASN A 418 6.94 -2.61 21.44
C ASN A 418 8.43 -2.29 21.30
N VAL A 419 8.90 -2.14 20.05
CA VAL A 419 10.30 -1.88 19.71
C VAL A 419 10.65 -0.40 19.66
N LEU A 420 9.65 0.49 19.72
CA LEU A 420 9.79 1.94 19.76
C LEU A 420 9.29 2.50 21.08
N ASP A 421 9.97 3.53 21.59
CA ASP A 421 9.49 4.38 22.67
C ASP A 421 8.62 5.54 22.17
N SER A 422 8.11 6.37 23.10
CA SER A 422 7.30 7.55 22.80
C SER A 422 8.02 8.60 21.94
N ASP A 423 9.35 8.58 21.96
CA ASP A 423 10.18 9.50 21.20
C ASP A 423 10.61 8.93 19.85
N GLY A 424 10.02 7.81 19.43
CA GLY A 424 10.30 7.16 18.16
C GLY A 424 11.69 6.54 18.06
N ARG A 425 12.35 6.27 19.20
CA ARG A 425 13.65 5.61 19.28
C ARG A 425 13.48 4.13 19.60
N LEU A 426 14.50 3.34 19.28
CA LEU A 426 14.49 1.92 19.66
C LEU A 426 14.52 1.76 21.18
N THR A 427 13.57 0.97 21.71
CA THR A 427 13.61 0.47 23.09
C THR A 427 14.82 -0.46 23.29
N ALA A 428 15.10 -0.86 24.53
CA ALA A 428 16.13 -1.89 24.80
C ALA A 428 15.85 -3.17 24.00
N LYS A 429 14.57 -3.59 23.94
CA LYS A 429 14.12 -4.72 23.11
C LYS A 429 14.38 -4.51 21.62
N GLY A 430 14.06 -3.33 21.11
CA GLY A 430 14.32 -2.98 19.71
C GLY A 430 15.78 -3.02 19.32
N ARG A 431 16.67 -2.55 20.22
CA ARG A 431 18.13 -2.64 20.03
C ARG A 431 18.60 -4.10 20.00
N VAL A 432 18.15 -4.93 20.93
CA VAL A 432 18.50 -6.35 20.94
C VAL A 432 18.07 -7.04 19.63
N TYR A 433 16.87 -6.74 19.14
CA TYR A 433 16.38 -7.32 17.87
C TYR A 433 17.22 -6.87 16.67
N ARG A 434 17.57 -5.58 16.60
CA ARG A 434 18.45 -5.05 15.57
C ARG A 434 19.83 -5.73 15.61
N ASP A 435 20.46 -5.76 16.79
CA ASP A 435 21.85 -6.22 16.96
C ASP A 435 22.02 -7.72 16.70
N LYS A 436 20.96 -8.51 16.93
CA LYS A 436 20.94 -9.94 16.64
C LYS A 436 20.60 -10.27 15.18
N THR A 437 20.09 -9.32 14.40
CA THR A 437 19.75 -9.60 13.00
C THR A 437 20.99 -9.41 12.12
N PRO A 438 21.30 -10.35 11.19
CA PRO A 438 22.41 -10.17 10.26
C PRO A 438 22.27 -8.88 9.45
N GLY A 439 23.38 -8.13 9.29
CA GLY A 439 23.39 -6.83 8.63
C GLY A 439 22.80 -6.85 7.22
N ALA A 440 23.13 -7.87 6.43
CA ALA A 440 22.58 -8.02 5.08
C ALA A 440 21.05 -8.21 5.04
N ILE A 441 20.45 -8.80 6.09
CA ILE A 441 18.98 -8.98 6.18
C ILE A 441 18.31 -7.71 6.70
N SER A 442 19.00 -6.92 7.51
CA SER A 442 18.51 -5.65 8.04
C SER A 442 18.81 -4.44 7.15
N ASP A 443 19.45 -4.66 6.01
CA ASP A 443 19.71 -3.59 5.02
C ASP A 443 18.42 -3.23 4.27
N PRO A 444 17.97 -1.97 4.29
CA PRO A 444 16.86 -1.50 3.46
C PRO A 444 17.09 -1.73 1.96
N GLY A 445 18.35 -1.73 1.51
CA GLY A 445 18.75 -2.01 0.14
C GLY A 445 18.34 -3.39 -0.36
N LEU A 446 18.26 -4.40 0.52
CA LEU A 446 17.79 -5.74 0.15
C LEU A 446 16.34 -5.71 -0.39
N THR A 447 15.47 -4.89 0.20
CA THR A 447 14.09 -4.72 -0.30
C THR A 447 14.08 -4.08 -1.68
N ALA A 448 14.86 -3.02 -1.88
CA ALA A 448 14.95 -2.34 -3.18
C ALA A 448 15.54 -3.26 -4.26
N ALA A 449 16.59 -4.02 -3.93
CA ALA A 449 17.20 -5.00 -4.83
C ALA A 449 16.20 -6.08 -5.25
N MET A 450 15.44 -6.63 -4.31
CA MET A 450 14.40 -7.61 -4.61
C MET A 450 13.35 -7.05 -5.56
N GLU A 451 12.82 -5.86 -5.31
CA GLU A 451 11.81 -5.25 -6.19
C GLU A 451 12.38 -4.99 -7.60
N GLY A 452 13.64 -4.56 -7.70
CA GLY A 452 14.34 -4.39 -8.97
C GLY A 452 14.47 -5.71 -9.75
N ILE A 453 14.86 -6.79 -9.08
CA ILE A 453 14.99 -8.13 -9.69
C ILE A 453 13.61 -8.64 -10.13
N LEU A 454 12.59 -8.56 -9.28
CA LEU A 454 11.24 -8.99 -9.63
C LEU A 454 10.70 -8.26 -10.86
N LYS A 455 10.96 -6.96 -10.97
CA LYS A 455 10.59 -6.17 -12.14
C LYS A 455 11.33 -6.62 -13.40
N ALA A 456 12.65 -6.77 -13.33
CA ALA A 456 13.48 -7.18 -14.47
C ALA A 456 13.15 -8.61 -14.93
N MET A 457 13.04 -9.56 -14.01
CA MET A 457 12.76 -10.97 -14.33
C MET A 457 11.32 -11.15 -14.84
N GLY A 458 10.37 -10.39 -14.30
CA GLY A 458 8.98 -10.37 -14.79
C GLY A 458 8.86 -9.87 -16.23
N GLN A 459 9.63 -8.86 -16.61
CA GLN A 459 9.68 -8.37 -18.00
C GLN A 459 10.26 -9.41 -18.97
N ASN A 460 11.17 -10.26 -18.51
CA ASN A 460 11.78 -11.32 -19.31
C ASN A 460 10.98 -12.63 -19.29
N GLY A 461 9.86 -12.69 -18.57
CA GLY A 461 9.03 -13.90 -18.45
C GLY A 461 9.70 -15.06 -17.69
N GLU A 462 10.63 -14.75 -16.78
CA GLU A 462 11.39 -15.76 -16.04
C GLU A 462 10.56 -16.34 -14.87
N GLY A 463 10.75 -17.65 -14.63
CA GLY A 463 10.04 -18.39 -13.59
C GLY A 463 10.60 -18.18 -12.18
N VAL A 464 9.92 -18.78 -11.17
CA VAL A 464 10.26 -18.65 -9.75
C VAL A 464 11.70 -19.04 -9.45
N LYS A 465 12.17 -20.20 -9.96
CA LYS A 465 13.52 -20.73 -9.66
C LYS A 465 14.60 -19.74 -10.06
N LYS A 466 14.58 -19.28 -11.31
CA LYS A 466 15.59 -18.38 -11.85
C LYS A 466 15.56 -17.01 -11.16
N THR A 467 14.36 -16.54 -10.81
CA THR A 467 14.19 -15.29 -10.05
C THR A 467 14.74 -15.42 -8.63
N MET A 468 14.53 -16.56 -7.97
CA MET A 468 15.10 -16.82 -6.64
C MET A 468 16.63 -16.91 -6.69
N GLU A 469 17.20 -17.58 -7.69
CA GLU A 469 18.66 -17.68 -7.89
C GLU A 469 19.27 -16.28 -8.05
N ALA A 470 18.70 -15.42 -8.89
CA ALA A 470 19.15 -14.04 -9.08
C ALA A 470 19.05 -13.21 -7.78
N LEU A 471 18.02 -13.46 -6.97
CA LEU A 471 17.87 -12.76 -5.67
C LEU A 471 18.92 -13.23 -4.66
N LEU A 472 19.23 -14.52 -4.61
CA LEU A 472 20.25 -15.08 -3.73
C LEU A 472 21.65 -14.56 -4.05
N GLU A 473 21.95 -14.28 -5.31
CA GLU A 473 23.23 -13.70 -5.73
C GLU A 473 23.48 -12.30 -5.12
N THR A 474 22.43 -11.59 -4.67
CA THR A 474 22.57 -10.30 -3.98
C THR A 474 22.99 -10.45 -2.52
N LEU A 475 22.91 -11.64 -1.95
CA LEU A 475 23.26 -11.91 -0.55
C LEU A 475 24.73 -12.30 -0.40
N PRO A 476 25.38 -11.92 0.72
CA PRO A 476 26.71 -12.45 1.07
C PRO A 476 26.70 -13.98 1.12
N GLY A 477 27.83 -14.59 0.75
CA GLY A 477 27.97 -16.06 0.69
C GLY A 477 27.59 -16.74 2.01
N GLU A 478 28.07 -16.23 3.14
CA GLU A 478 27.76 -16.78 4.47
C GLU A 478 26.25 -16.80 4.79
N ILE A 479 25.53 -15.76 4.38
CA ILE A 479 24.08 -15.64 4.58
C ILE A 479 23.37 -16.67 3.70
N ARG A 480 23.80 -16.80 2.45
CA ARG A 480 23.26 -17.77 1.49
C ARG A 480 23.48 -19.20 1.97
N GLU A 481 24.69 -19.54 2.39
CA GLU A 481 25.00 -20.87 2.95
C GLU A 481 24.13 -21.20 4.16
N GLN A 482 23.95 -20.28 5.10
CA GLN A 482 23.05 -20.46 6.25
C GLN A 482 21.60 -20.69 5.81
N MET A 483 21.13 -19.99 4.79
CA MET A 483 19.78 -20.19 4.26
C MET A 483 19.66 -21.57 3.59
N GLU A 484 20.63 -21.99 2.80
CA GLU A 484 20.61 -23.27 2.09
C GLU A 484 20.61 -24.49 3.03
N THR A 485 21.23 -24.39 4.21
CA THR A 485 21.25 -25.50 5.20
C THR A 485 19.88 -25.87 5.75
N VAL A 486 18.86 -25.02 5.62
CA VAL A 486 17.51 -25.29 6.12
C VAL A 486 16.53 -25.71 5.02
N LEU A 487 16.98 -25.76 3.76
CA LEU A 487 16.16 -26.28 2.66
C LEU A 487 16.00 -27.80 2.77
N GLU A 488 14.82 -28.26 2.46
CA GLU A 488 14.45 -29.66 2.48
C GLU A 488 14.79 -30.32 1.14
N ASP A 489 14.94 -31.64 1.13
CA ASP A 489 14.94 -32.40 -0.12
C ASP A 489 13.55 -32.27 -0.78
N PRO A 490 13.43 -32.50 -2.12
CA PRO A 490 12.16 -32.32 -2.82
C PRO A 490 11.00 -32.93 -2.02
N LEU A 491 10.03 -32.08 -1.67
CA LEU A 491 8.91 -32.47 -0.83
C LEU A 491 8.09 -33.54 -1.55
N ALA A 492 7.88 -34.68 -0.91
CA ALA A 492 6.88 -35.63 -1.39
C ALA A 492 5.51 -34.92 -1.47
N PRO A 493 4.69 -35.22 -2.48
CA PRO A 493 3.31 -34.69 -2.49
C PRO A 493 2.65 -35.07 -1.19
N PRO A 494 1.92 -34.15 -0.54
CA PRO A 494 1.29 -34.41 0.74
C PRO A 494 0.40 -35.65 0.60
N GLU A 495 0.70 -36.69 1.39
CA GLU A 495 -0.22 -37.78 1.60
C GLU A 495 -1.52 -37.17 2.14
N THR A 496 -2.63 -37.51 1.54
CA THR A 496 -3.96 -37.06 1.93
C THR A 496 -4.36 -37.73 3.24
N GLU A 497 -3.82 -37.27 4.36
CA GLU A 497 -4.37 -37.53 5.68
C GLU A 497 -5.03 -36.29 6.23
N ILE A 498 -6.37 -36.33 6.23
CA ILE A 498 -7.24 -35.42 6.97
C ILE A 498 -7.13 -35.82 8.44
N GLU A 499 -6.13 -35.33 9.14
CA GLU A 499 -6.17 -35.30 10.60
C GLU A 499 -7.00 -34.12 11.10
N ARG A 500 -8.19 -34.46 11.63
CA ARG A 500 -9.04 -33.60 12.41
C ARG A 500 -8.35 -33.33 13.75
N ASN A 501 -7.76 -32.18 13.93
CA ASN A 501 -7.46 -31.67 15.25
C ASN A 501 -8.25 -30.39 15.52
N HIS A 502 -9.30 -30.57 16.33
CA HIS A 502 -9.99 -29.48 17.03
C HIS A 502 -9.05 -28.94 18.11
N ALA A 503 -8.71 -27.66 18.03
CA ALA A 503 -8.20 -26.87 19.15
C ALA A 503 -8.90 -25.51 19.18
N PRO A 504 -9.13 -24.95 20.39
CA PRO A 504 -10.18 -23.96 20.63
C PRO A 504 -9.88 -22.55 20.16
N SER A 505 -10.95 -21.85 19.86
CA SER A 505 -11.07 -20.46 19.47
C SER A 505 -10.26 -19.48 20.32
N GLY A 506 -9.31 -18.80 19.69
CA GLY A 506 -8.67 -17.59 20.21
C GLY A 506 -8.59 -16.55 19.09
N ILE A 507 -9.34 -15.50 19.23
CA ILE A 507 -9.39 -14.19 18.57
C ILE A 507 -8.54 -14.10 17.28
N GLY A 508 -9.14 -14.48 16.17
CA GLY A 508 -8.56 -14.31 14.83
C GLY A 508 -8.88 -12.93 14.28
N LEU A 509 -7.87 -12.12 14.08
CA LEU A 509 -7.94 -11.03 13.11
C LEU A 509 -7.78 -11.66 11.73
N GLU A 510 -8.90 -11.97 11.09
CA GLU A 510 -8.95 -12.40 9.70
C GLU A 510 -8.84 -11.17 8.78
N TRP A 511 -7.80 -11.18 7.97
CA TRP A 511 -7.66 -10.28 6.82
C TRP A 511 -7.91 -11.09 5.56
N GLY A 512 -9.14 -10.93 5.00
CA GLY A 512 -9.45 -11.32 3.64
C GLY A 512 -9.05 -10.25 2.64
#